data_803213211047034d1bc0fea2e565e947
#
_entry.id   803213211047034d1bc0fea2e565e947
#
_cell.length_a   1.000
_cell.length_b   1.000
_cell.length_c   1.000
_cell.angle_alpha   90.00
_cell.angle_beta   90.00
_cell.angle_gamma   90.00
#
_symmetry.space_group_name_H-M   'P 1'
#
loop_
_entity.id
_entity.type
_entity.pdbx_description
1 polymer ?
#
loop_
_entity_poly.entity_id
_entity_poly.type
_entity_poly.pdbx_seq_one_letter_code
_entity_poly.pdbx_strand_id
1 'polypeptide(L)'
;MKKIGFIWDLDGTLLDSYEAILAGIEETFAQFDIPYDKAEVRAFILETSVQDLLEKVGEERGLDADMLNQVRAQSLAEKNAQVVLMPGAREILAWADQQGIEQFVYTHKGDNAFTILENLGLAHYFIEILTNQSGFARKPSPEAAIYLLDKYGLNPQQTYYIGDRTLDIEFAQNSGIQSINFLVSSAACNQQIEHLEDISSFSF
;
A
#
# COMPACT_ATOMS: atom_id res chain seq x y z
N MET A 1 20.38 1.51 -21.21
CA MET A 1 19.79 2.65 -20.49
C MET A 1 19.27 2.12 -19.17
N LYS A 2 19.38 2.88 -18.07
CA LYS A 2 18.75 2.51 -16.80
C LYS A 2 17.23 2.64 -16.98
N LYS A 3 16.49 1.73 -16.38
CA LYS A 3 15.04 1.60 -16.56
C LYS A 3 14.27 2.51 -15.61
N ILE A 4 13.14 2.99 -16.05
CA ILE A 4 12.17 3.70 -15.22
C ILE A 4 11.35 2.66 -14.47
N GLY A 5 11.09 2.88 -13.17
CA GLY A 5 10.31 1.98 -12.35
C GLY A 5 9.20 2.67 -11.58
N PHE A 6 8.02 2.06 -11.53
CA PHE A 6 6.94 2.42 -10.64
C PHE A 6 6.75 1.32 -9.60
N ILE A 7 6.78 1.69 -8.34
CA ILE A 7 6.49 0.81 -7.21
C ILE A 7 5.19 1.32 -6.58
N TRP A 8 4.14 0.53 -6.64
CA TRP A 8 2.79 0.91 -6.21
C TRP A 8 2.49 0.39 -4.80
N ASP A 9 1.90 1.24 -3.96
CA ASP A 9 1.09 0.75 -2.86
C ASP A 9 -0.25 0.23 -3.38
N LEU A 10 -1.00 -0.48 -2.56
CA LEU A 10 -2.30 -1.02 -2.91
C LEU A 10 -3.45 -0.30 -2.20
N ASP A 11 -3.52 -0.42 -0.88
CA ASP A 11 -4.65 0.07 -0.08
C ASP A 11 -4.68 1.61 -0.07
N GLY A 12 -5.73 2.21 -0.61
CA GLY A 12 -5.86 3.67 -0.74
C GLY A 12 -5.16 4.25 -1.98
N THR A 13 -4.41 3.45 -2.73
CA THR A 13 -3.70 3.90 -3.92
C THR A 13 -4.27 3.28 -5.20
N LEU A 14 -4.15 1.97 -5.38
CA LEU A 14 -4.79 1.24 -6.49
C LEU A 14 -6.14 0.63 -6.09
N LEU A 15 -6.33 0.35 -4.79
CA LEU A 15 -7.50 -0.31 -4.24
C LEU A 15 -8.27 0.64 -3.30
N ASP A 16 -9.55 0.81 -3.53
CA ASP A 16 -10.48 1.40 -2.57
C ASP A 16 -10.88 0.32 -1.55
N SER A 17 -10.05 0.18 -0.52
CA SER A 17 -10.10 -0.92 0.44
C SER A 17 -10.34 -0.46 1.88
N TYR A 18 -10.28 0.84 2.18
CA TYR A 18 -10.38 1.32 3.57
C TYR A 18 -11.71 0.96 4.24
N GLU A 19 -12.82 0.97 3.51
CA GLU A 19 -14.11 0.57 4.07
C GLU A 19 -14.13 -0.92 4.45
N ALA A 20 -13.54 -1.78 3.63
CA ALA A 20 -13.40 -3.21 3.95
C ALA A 20 -12.46 -3.45 5.15
N ILE A 21 -11.35 -2.70 5.22
CA ILE A 21 -10.40 -2.76 6.34
C ILE A 21 -11.09 -2.37 7.64
N LEU A 22 -11.81 -1.24 7.66
CA LEU A 22 -12.54 -0.74 8.82
C LEU A 22 -13.63 -1.72 9.28
N ALA A 23 -14.40 -2.27 8.35
CA ALA A 23 -15.40 -3.28 8.66
C ALA A 23 -14.78 -4.56 9.28
N GLY A 24 -13.61 -4.99 8.80
CA GLY A 24 -12.88 -6.12 9.39
C GLY A 24 -12.37 -5.83 10.80
N ILE A 25 -11.94 -4.59 11.09
CA ILE A 25 -11.55 -4.16 12.44
C ILE A 25 -12.78 -4.12 13.36
N GLU A 26 -13.89 -3.54 12.90
CA GLU A 26 -15.15 -3.46 13.66
C GLU A 26 -15.63 -4.84 14.10
N GLU A 27 -15.67 -5.80 13.18
CA GLU A 27 -16.07 -7.19 13.52
C GLU A 27 -15.10 -7.86 14.49
N THR A 28 -13.80 -7.62 14.32
CA THR A 28 -12.79 -8.13 15.26
C THR A 28 -13.01 -7.53 16.64
N PHE A 29 -13.17 -6.23 16.75
CA PHE A 29 -13.37 -5.55 18.03
C PHE A 29 -14.66 -6.02 18.72
N ALA A 30 -15.73 -6.22 17.94
CA ALA A 30 -16.98 -6.76 18.49
C ALA A 30 -16.83 -8.16 19.09
N GLN A 31 -15.98 -9.04 18.53
CA GLN A 31 -15.73 -10.38 19.07
C GLN A 31 -15.02 -10.38 20.43
N PHE A 32 -14.27 -9.31 20.73
CA PHE A 32 -13.51 -9.16 21.97
C PHE A 32 -14.07 -8.08 22.91
N ASP A 33 -15.31 -7.63 22.70
CA ASP A 33 -15.95 -6.55 23.46
C ASP A 33 -15.08 -5.27 23.54
N ILE A 34 -14.37 -4.94 22.44
CA ILE A 34 -13.56 -3.74 22.31
C ILE A 34 -14.43 -2.62 21.73
N PRO A 35 -14.49 -1.43 22.36
CA PRO A 35 -15.20 -0.28 21.80
C PRO A 35 -14.65 0.09 20.41
N TYR A 36 -15.54 0.45 19.49
CA TYR A 36 -15.18 0.85 18.14
C TYR A 36 -15.78 2.21 17.81
N ASP A 37 -14.91 3.17 17.47
CA ASP A 37 -15.28 4.40 16.80
C ASP A 37 -14.62 4.45 15.44
N LYS A 38 -15.43 4.45 14.38
CA LYS A 38 -14.96 4.39 12.99
C LYS A 38 -14.02 5.55 12.65
N ALA A 39 -14.35 6.77 13.12
CA ALA A 39 -13.59 7.95 12.78
C ALA A 39 -12.21 7.94 13.47
N GLU A 40 -12.15 7.57 14.74
CA GLU A 40 -10.92 7.46 15.51
C GLU A 40 -10.03 6.34 14.95
N VAL A 41 -10.61 5.16 14.70
CA VAL A 41 -9.88 4.01 14.13
C VAL A 41 -9.31 4.36 12.74
N ARG A 42 -10.13 5.01 11.89
CA ARG A 42 -9.68 5.43 10.57
C ARG A 42 -8.53 6.45 10.65
N ALA A 43 -8.64 7.46 11.48
CA ALA A 43 -7.58 8.45 11.67
C ALA A 43 -6.29 7.77 12.14
N PHE A 44 -6.37 6.88 13.12
CA PHE A 44 -5.22 6.16 13.66
C PHE A 44 -4.51 5.31 12.61
N ILE A 45 -5.25 4.48 11.85
CA ILE A 45 -4.63 3.58 10.86
C ILE A 45 -4.05 4.32 9.65
N LEU A 46 -4.54 5.51 9.35
CA LEU A 46 -3.97 6.37 8.29
C LEU A 46 -2.66 7.02 8.75
N GLU A 47 -2.59 7.44 10.01
CA GLU A 47 -1.40 8.04 10.60
C GLU A 47 -0.30 7.00 10.88
N THR A 48 -0.69 5.83 11.41
CA THR A 48 0.23 4.76 11.81
C THR A 48 0.04 3.51 10.91
N SER A 49 -0.55 2.45 11.44
CA SER A 49 -0.95 1.27 10.67
C SER A 49 -2.03 0.46 11.41
N VAL A 50 -2.64 -0.50 10.70
CA VAL A 50 -3.53 -1.49 11.32
C VAL A 50 -2.78 -2.33 12.36
N GLN A 51 -1.51 -2.67 12.09
CA GLN A 51 -0.69 -3.44 13.03
C GLN A 51 -0.47 -2.67 14.33
N ASP A 52 -0.09 -1.39 14.24
CA ASP A 52 0.12 -0.53 15.42
C ASP A 52 -1.17 -0.36 16.24
N LEU A 53 -2.33 -0.29 15.56
CA LEU A 53 -3.63 -0.28 16.24
C LEU A 53 -3.86 -1.55 17.05
N LEU A 54 -3.62 -2.72 16.44
CA LEU A 54 -3.86 -4.01 17.08
C LEU A 54 -2.86 -4.26 18.22
N GLU A 55 -1.61 -3.83 18.08
CA GLU A 55 -0.60 -3.87 19.16
C GLU A 55 -1.01 -2.98 20.32
N LYS A 56 -1.39 -1.73 20.08
CA LYS A 56 -1.87 -0.80 21.10
C LYS A 56 -3.06 -1.37 21.86
N VAL A 57 -4.08 -1.85 21.14
CA VAL A 57 -5.29 -2.43 21.76
C VAL A 57 -4.96 -3.71 22.52
N GLY A 58 -4.05 -4.54 21.96
CA GLY A 58 -3.56 -5.75 22.61
C GLY A 58 -2.91 -5.45 23.96
N GLU A 59 -2.02 -4.45 24.01
CA GLU A 59 -1.36 -4.00 25.25
C GLU A 59 -2.38 -3.44 26.26
N GLU A 60 -3.32 -2.58 25.83
CA GLU A 60 -4.33 -1.97 26.69
C GLU A 60 -5.32 -2.98 27.29
N ARG A 61 -5.59 -4.08 26.58
CA ARG A 61 -6.59 -5.09 26.95
C ARG A 61 -6.01 -6.42 27.43
N GLY A 62 -4.69 -6.59 27.39
CA GLY A 62 -4.03 -7.86 27.69
C GLY A 62 -4.34 -8.95 26.67
N LEU A 63 -4.54 -8.59 25.42
CA LEU A 63 -4.81 -9.48 24.29
C LEU A 63 -3.58 -9.62 23.39
N ASP A 64 -3.45 -10.75 22.75
CA ASP A 64 -2.39 -11.01 21.77
C ASP A 64 -2.73 -10.31 20.43
N ALA A 65 -1.85 -9.43 19.96
CA ALA A 65 -2.03 -8.69 18.73
C ALA A 65 -2.05 -9.60 17.49
N ASP A 66 -1.26 -10.67 17.48
CA ASP A 66 -1.25 -11.64 16.39
C ASP A 66 -2.57 -12.40 16.31
N MET A 67 -3.16 -12.75 17.45
CA MET A 67 -4.50 -13.34 17.52
C MET A 67 -5.55 -12.37 16.98
N LEU A 68 -5.54 -11.11 17.38
CA LEU A 68 -6.44 -10.08 16.85
C LEU A 68 -6.29 -9.94 15.33
N ASN A 69 -5.05 -9.96 14.83
CA ASN A 69 -4.77 -9.88 13.40
C ASN A 69 -5.25 -11.12 12.64
N GLN A 70 -5.15 -12.31 13.21
CA GLN A 70 -5.67 -13.54 12.60
C GLN A 70 -7.21 -13.48 12.46
N VAL A 71 -7.92 -13.08 13.50
CA VAL A 71 -9.39 -12.91 13.47
C VAL A 71 -9.78 -11.87 12.41
N ARG A 72 -9.10 -10.75 12.39
CA ARG A 72 -9.30 -9.71 11.38
C ARG A 72 -9.05 -10.22 9.95
N ALA A 73 -8.00 -11.00 9.75
CA ALA A 73 -7.68 -11.54 8.43
C ALA A 73 -8.74 -12.52 7.94
N GLN A 74 -9.32 -13.33 8.83
CA GLN A 74 -10.45 -14.21 8.48
C GLN A 74 -11.69 -13.41 8.09
N SER A 75 -12.06 -12.40 8.88
CA SER A 75 -13.19 -11.51 8.56
C SER A 75 -12.97 -10.75 7.25
N LEU A 76 -11.73 -10.31 6.99
CA LEU A 76 -11.39 -9.60 5.77
C LEU A 76 -11.41 -10.48 4.52
N ALA A 77 -11.09 -11.78 4.66
CA ALA A 77 -11.09 -12.71 3.52
C ALA A 77 -12.44 -12.78 2.84
N GLU A 78 -13.53 -12.74 3.62
CA GLU A 78 -14.90 -12.70 3.10
C GLU A 78 -15.24 -11.35 2.42
N LYS A 79 -14.59 -10.26 2.83
CA LYS A 79 -14.81 -8.90 2.34
C LYS A 79 -13.88 -8.51 1.17
N ASN A 80 -12.79 -9.24 0.94
CA ASN A 80 -11.87 -8.99 -0.17
C ASN A 80 -12.57 -9.05 -1.55
N ALA A 81 -13.66 -9.77 -1.66
CA ALA A 81 -14.50 -9.78 -2.86
C ALA A 81 -15.23 -8.44 -3.13
N GLN A 82 -15.26 -7.53 -2.16
CA GLN A 82 -15.90 -6.22 -2.25
C GLN A 82 -14.88 -5.09 -2.52
N VAL A 83 -13.59 -5.40 -2.51
CA VAL A 83 -12.55 -4.41 -2.84
C VAL A 83 -12.68 -4.04 -4.31
N VAL A 84 -12.80 -2.74 -4.56
CA VAL A 84 -12.89 -2.18 -5.91
C VAL A 84 -11.62 -1.38 -6.23
N LEU A 85 -11.45 -1.03 -7.50
CA LEU A 85 -10.34 -0.19 -7.92
C LEU A 85 -10.58 1.27 -7.54
N MET A 86 -9.49 1.95 -7.18
CA MET A 86 -9.50 3.41 -7.19
C MET A 86 -9.77 3.93 -8.62
N PRO A 87 -10.49 5.06 -8.75
CA PRO A 87 -10.70 5.68 -10.06
C PRO A 87 -9.37 5.90 -10.78
N GLY A 88 -9.31 5.55 -12.07
CA GLY A 88 -8.12 5.70 -12.90
C GLY A 88 -7.02 4.63 -12.71
N ALA A 89 -7.16 3.69 -11.74
CA ALA A 89 -6.12 2.72 -11.44
C ALA A 89 -5.77 1.81 -12.64
N ARG A 90 -6.78 1.31 -13.33
CA ARG A 90 -6.55 0.45 -14.51
C ARG A 90 -5.92 1.22 -15.67
N GLU A 91 -6.41 2.42 -15.88
CA GLU A 91 -5.99 3.31 -16.96
C GLU A 91 -4.53 3.71 -16.80
N ILE A 92 -4.10 4.06 -15.59
CA ILE A 92 -2.72 4.47 -15.33
C ILE A 92 -1.74 3.30 -15.42
N LEU A 93 -2.14 2.10 -14.95
CA LEU A 93 -1.32 0.90 -15.09
C LEU A 93 -1.11 0.53 -16.57
N ALA A 94 -2.20 0.59 -17.36
CA ALA A 94 -2.12 0.32 -18.80
C ALA A 94 -1.28 1.37 -19.54
N TRP A 95 -1.38 2.64 -19.13
CA TRP A 95 -0.55 3.72 -19.69
C TRP A 95 0.93 3.49 -19.37
N ALA A 96 1.27 3.17 -18.12
CA ALA A 96 2.65 2.92 -17.70
C ALA A 96 3.26 1.74 -18.47
N ASP A 97 2.50 0.66 -18.68
CA ASP A 97 2.91 -0.49 -19.49
C ASP A 97 3.21 -0.07 -20.95
N GLN A 98 2.32 0.73 -21.57
CA GLN A 98 2.53 1.27 -22.92
C GLN A 98 3.76 2.18 -23.04
N GLN A 99 4.15 2.88 -21.95
CA GLN A 99 5.37 3.69 -21.90
C GLN A 99 6.64 2.84 -21.66
N GLY A 100 6.50 1.53 -21.44
CA GLY A 100 7.61 0.65 -21.10
C GLY A 100 8.18 0.87 -19.71
N ILE A 101 7.39 1.40 -18.77
CA ILE A 101 7.74 1.59 -17.36
C ILE A 101 7.60 0.25 -16.66
N GLU A 102 8.65 -0.18 -15.96
CA GLU A 102 8.60 -1.42 -15.17
C GLU A 102 7.79 -1.20 -13.91
N GLN A 103 6.80 -2.06 -13.68
CA GLN A 103 5.83 -1.90 -12.60
C GLN A 103 5.97 -2.99 -11.54
N PHE A 104 5.94 -2.60 -10.29
CA PHE A 104 6.08 -3.42 -9.10
C PHE A 104 5.03 -3.04 -8.07
N VAL A 105 4.76 -3.94 -7.14
CA VAL A 105 3.97 -3.64 -5.94
C VAL A 105 4.85 -3.82 -4.71
N TYR A 106 4.76 -2.89 -3.76
CA TYR A 106 5.19 -3.11 -2.38
C TYR A 106 4.12 -2.60 -1.41
N THR A 107 3.51 -3.51 -0.68
CA THR A 107 2.37 -3.23 0.19
C THR A 107 2.54 -3.87 1.57
N HIS A 108 1.90 -3.26 2.59
CA HIS A 108 1.75 -3.88 3.91
C HIS A 108 0.60 -4.91 3.98
N LYS A 109 -0.12 -5.09 2.88
CA LYS A 109 -1.12 -6.15 2.75
C LYS A 109 -0.45 -7.53 2.78
N GLY A 110 -1.19 -8.54 3.25
CA GLY A 110 -0.75 -9.93 3.21
C GLY A 110 -0.85 -10.55 1.81
N ASP A 111 -0.54 -11.83 1.71
CA ASP A 111 -0.53 -12.56 0.42
C ASP A 111 -1.90 -12.66 -0.28
N ASN A 112 -2.98 -12.30 0.40
CA ASN A 112 -4.28 -12.09 -0.25
C ASN A 112 -4.22 -10.99 -1.33
N ALA A 113 -3.19 -10.15 -1.35
CA ALA A 113 -2.92 -9.18 -2.40
C ALA A 113 -2.84 -9.85 -3.78
N PHE A 114 -2.22 -11.03 -3.89
CA PHE A 114 -2.13 -11.78 -5.15
C PHE A 114 -3.52 -12.13 -5.68
N THR A 115 -4.35 -12.74 -4.85
CA THR A 115 -5.72 -13.11 -5.24
C THR A 115 -6.58 -11.90 -5.62
N ILE A 116 -6.46 -10.79 -4.89
CA ILE A 116 -7.17 -9.55 -5.19
C ILE A 116 -6.77 -9.02 -6.56
N LEU A 117 -5.46 -8.92 -6.83
CA LEU A 117 -4.94 -8.41 -8.10
C LEU A 117 -5.29 -9.32 -9.27
N GLU A 118 -5.31 -10.65 -9.09
CA GLU A 118 -5.76 -11.61 -10.09
C GLU A 118 -7.25 -11.44 -10.39
N ASN A 119 -8.10 -11.39 -9.36
CA ASN A 119 -9.55 -11.22 -9.51
C ASN A 119 -9.92 -9.90 -10.19
N LEU A 120 -9.15 -8.83 -9.94
CA LEU A 120 -9.32 -7.53 -10.58
C LEU A 120 -8.68 -7.48 -11.98
N GLY A 121 -7.97 -8.53 -12.40
CA GLY A 121 -7.28 -8.60 -13.69
C GLY A 121 -6.12 -7.63 -13.81
N LEU A 122 -5.41 -7.33 -12.71
CA LEU A 122 -4.29 -6.40 -12.67
C LEU A 122 -2.93 -7.08 -12.53
N ALA A 123 -2.88 -8.33 -12.10
CA ALA A 123 -1.62 -9.02 -11.75
C ALA A 123 -0.61 -9.01 -12.91
N HIS A 124 -1.07 -9.01 -14.14
CA HIS A 124 -0.23 -9.05 -15.34
C HIS A 124 0.57 -7.75 -15.60
N TYR A 125 0.22 -6.63 -14.95
CA TYR A 125 0.97 -5.39 -15.05
C TYR A 125 2.26 -5.40 -14.22
N PHE A 126 2.35 -6.28 -13.21
CA PHE A 126 3.43 -6.24 -12.24
C PHE A 126 4.48 -7.33 -12.49
N ILE A 127 5.74 -6.91 -12.54
CA ILE A 127 6.89 -7.81 -12.67
C ILE A 127 7.11 -8.57 -11.37
N GLU A 128 6.93 -7.90 -10.23
CA GLU A 128 7.02 -8.51 -8.89
C GLU A 128 6.07 -7.81 -7.92
N ILE A 129 5.49 -8.60 -7.03
CA ILE A 129 4.58 -8.15 -5.97
C ILE A 129 5.22 -8.53 -4.64
N LEU A 130 5.56 -7.52 -3.83
CA LEU A 130 6.07 -7.68 -2.48
C LEU A 130 4.98 -7.36 -1.46
N THR A 131 4.74 -8.31 -0.57
CA THR A 131 3.74 -8.21 0.51
C THR A 131 4.44 -8.10 1.87
N ASN A 132 3.67 -7.98 2.95
CA ASN A 132 4.22 -8.04 4.31
C ASN A 132 4.88 -9.38 4.66
N GLN A 133 4.69 -10.41 3.84
CA GLN A 133 5.29 -11.76 4.01
C GLN A 133 6.54 -11.96 3.15
N SER A 134 6.95 -10.97 2.37
CA SER A 134 8.14 -11.05 1.50
C SER A 134 9.48 -10.96 2.26
N GLY A 135 9.45 -10.83 3.59
CA GLY A 135 10.64 -10.90 4.45
C GLY A 135 11.44 -9.60 4.56
N PHE A 136 10.91 -8.48 4.07
CA PHE A 136 11.50 -7.16 4.24
C PHE A 136 10.96 -6.44 5.47
N ALA A 137 11.80 -5.60 6.08
CA ALA A 137 11.32 -4.68 7.11
C ALA A 137 10.26 -3.74 6.53
N ARG A 138 9.22 -3.44 7.35
CA ARG A 138 8.08 -2.62 6.91
C ARG A 138 8.50 -1.20 6.55
N LYS A 139 7.74 -0.55 5.66
CA LYS A 139 7.88 0.91 5.41
C LYS A 139 7.89 1.65 6.76
N PRO A 140 8.74 2.64 6.96
CA PRO A 140 9.55 3.36 5.98
C PRO A 140 10.97 2.77 5.77
N SER A 141 11.25 1.48 6.15
CA SER A 141 12.53 0.84 5.84
C SER A 141 12.76 0.78 4.32
N PRO A 142 13.94 1.12 3.80
CA PRO A 142 14.22 1.14 2.37
C PRO A 142 14.48 -0.23 1.75
N GLU A 143 14.52 -1.31 2.55
CA GLU A 143 15.00 -2.63 2.12
C GLU A 143 14.32 -3.15 0.86
N ALA A 144 12.98 -3.07 0.79
CA ALA A 144 12.23 -3.57 -0.36
C ALA A 144 12.53 -2.78 -1.65
N ALA A 145 12.67 -1.44 -1.54
CA ALA A 145 13.02 -0.63 -2.71
C ALA A 145 14.44 -0.91 -3.17
N ILE A 146 15.40 -0.99 -2.25
CA ILE A 146 16.81 -1.33 -2.58
C ILE A 146 16.88 -2.68 -3.29
N TYR A 147 16.16 -3.67 -2.79
CA TYR A 147 16.07 -4.98 -3.43
C TYR A 147 15.56 -4.89 -4.87
N LEU A 148 14.47 -4.14 -5.12
CA LEU A 148 13.93 -3.98 -6.47
C LEU A 148 14.87 -3.21 -7.39
N LEU A 149 15.50 -2.14 -6.88
CA LEU A 149 16.49 -1.35 -7.63
C LEU A 149 17.66 -2.22 -8.10
N ASP A 150 18.22 -3.03 -7.21
CA ASP A 150 19.37 -3.88 -7.48
C ASP A 150 19.01 -5.03 -8.42
N LYS A 151 17.90 -5.73 -8.13
CA LYS A 151 17.47 -6.91 -8.88
C LYS A 151 17.12 -6.59 -10.35
N TYR A 152 16.48 -5.45 -10.57
CA TYR A 152 15.96 -5.09 -11.91
C TYR A 152 16.80 -4.02 -12.60
N GLY A 153 17.84 -3.49 -11.96
CA GLY A 153 18.72 -2.47 -12.51
C GLY A 153 18.01 -1.14 -12.76
N LEU A 154 17.09 -0.76 -11.87
CA LEU A 154 16.32 0.47 -11.98
C LEU A 154 17.20 1.70 -11.70
N ASN A 155 16.81 2.84 -12.24
CA ASN A 155 17.44 4.11 -11.91
C ASN A 155 16.74 4.76 -10.71
N PRO A 156 17.39 4.94 -9.54
CA PRO A 156 16.75 5.55 -8.38
C PRO A 156 16.13 6.92 -8.66
N GLN A 157 16.77 7.73 -9.54
CA GLN A 157 16.26 9.06 -9.90
C GLN A 157 15.05 9.02 -10.87
N GLN A 158 14.76 7.86 -11.42
CA GLN A 158 13.62 7.59 -12.31
C GLN A 158 12.77 6.41 -11.79
N THR A 159 12.88 6.11 -10.50
CA THR A 159 12.02 5.15 -9.81
C THR A 159 11.14 5.92 -8.84
N TYR A 160 9.84 5.64 -8.89
CA TYR A 160 8.83 6.36 -8.14
C TYR A 160 8.06 5.37 -7.26
N TYR A 161 7.91 5.72 -5.98
CA TYR A 161 6.93 5.05 -5.12
C TYR A 161 5.63 5.84 -5.14
N ILE A 162 4.54 5.17 -5.48
CA ILE A 162 3.21 5.78 -5.60
C ILE A 162 2.36 5.30 -4.42
N GLY A 163 1.86 6.23 -3.61
CA GLY A 163 1.13 5.93 -2.39
C GLY A 163 0.16 7.04 -1.96
N ASP A 164 -0.51 6.82 -0.82
CA ASP A 164 -1.53 7.73 -0.30
C ASP A 164 -1.23 8.25 1.11
N ARG A 165 -0.12 7.81 1.73
CA ARG A 165 0.21 8.16 3.12
C ARG A 165 1.59 8.83 3.24
N THR A 166 1.79 9.54 4.35
CA THR A 166 3.09 10.13 4.73
C THR A 166 4.18 9.06 4.76
N LEU A 167 3.87 7.88 5.28
CA LEU A 167 4.77 6.73 5.34
C LEU A 167 5.36 6.34 3.98
N ASP A 168 4.60 6.51 2.91
CA ASP A 168 5.02 6.19 1.54
C ASP A 168 6.03 7.21 1.02
N ILE A 169 5.84 8.48 1.38
CA ILE A 169 6.80 9.55 1.07
C ILE A 169 8.11 9.32 1.83
N GLU A 170 8.03 8.96 3.13
CA GLU A 170 9.20 8.63 3.95
C GLU A 170 9.95 7.41 3.41
N PHE A 171 9.22 6.39 2.97
CA PHE A 171 9.79 5.20 2.33
C PHE A 171 10.57 5.58 1.06
N ALA A 172 9.99 6.39 0.19
CA ALA A 172 10.68 6.86 -1.01
C ALA A 172 11.93 7.67 -0.67
N GLN A 173 11.83 8.59 0.29
CA GLN A 173 12.95 9.41 0.75
C GLN A 173 14.09 8.56 1.32
N ASN A 174 13.79 7.61 2.19
CA ASN A 174 14.77 6.72 2.80
C ASN A 174 15.43 5.80 1.77
N SER A 175 14.71 5.46 0.71
CA SER A 175 15.17 4.62 -0.40
C SER A 175 15.99 5.38 -1.46
N GLY A 176 16.04 6.71 -1.38
CA GLY A 176 16.70 7.55 -2.39
C GLY A 176 16.00 7.55 -3.75
N ILE A 177 14.71 7.24 -3.79
CA ILE A 177 13.85 7.27 -4.98
C ILE A 177 12.88 8.45 -4.91
N GLN A 178 12.10 8.64 -5.96
CA GLN A 178 11.08 9.68 -6.04
C GLN A 178 9.76 9.18 -5.42
N SER A 179 8.89 10.11 -5.02
CA SER A 179 7.54 9.84 -4.54
C SER A 179 6.50 10.52 -5.43
N ILE A 180 5.39 9.84 -5.67
CA ILE A 180 4.15 10.44 -6.18
C ILE A 180 3.06 10.11 -5.14
N ASN A 181 2.39 11.13 -4.61
CA ASN A 181 1.47 10.93 -3.50
C ASN A 181 0.27 11.88 -3.58
N PHE A 182 -0.86 11.45 -3.04
CA PHE A 182 -2.05 12.31 -2.93
C PHE A 182 -1.89 13.40 -1.86
N LEU A 183 -0.93 13.25 -0.95
CA LEU A 183 -0.70 14.21 0.11
C LEU A 183 0.24 15.33 -0.33
N VAL A 184 -0.02 16.53 0.18
CA VAL A 184 0.92 17.65 0.12
C VAL A 184 2.09 17.36 1.05
N SER A 185 3.31 17.48 0.55
CA SER A 185 4.52 17.30 1.35
C SER A 185 5.59 18.29 0.93
N SER A 186 6.39 18.75 1.91
CA SER A 186 7.59 19.55 1.66
C SER A 186 8.82 18.71 1.26
N ALA A 187 8.69 17.38 1.22
CA ALA A 187 9.77 16.50 0.80
C ALA A 187 10.10 16.76 -0.68
N ALA A 188 11.38 17.05 -0.97
CA ALA A 188 11.82 17.41 -2.31
C ALA A 188 11.66 16.28 -3.34
N CYS A 189 11.56 15.03 -2.89
CA CYS A 189 11.32 13.86 -3.74
C CYS A 189 9.84 13.66 -4.08
N ASN A 190 8.90 14.41 -3.47
CA ASN A 190 7.46 14.19 -3.63
C ASN A 190 6.85 15.06 -4.73
N GLN A 191 6.08 14.43 -5.61
CA GLN A 191 5.17 15.08 -6.56
C GLN A 191 3.74 14.78 -6.12
N GLN A 192 2.95 15.83 -5.87
CA GLN A 192 1.56 15.68 -5.48
C GLN A 192 0.69 15.43 -6.71
N ILE A 193 -0.32 14.55 -6.53
CA ILE A 193 -1.42 14.31 -7.47
C ILE A 193 -2.76 14.45 -6.74
N GLU A 194 -3.82 14.75 -7.49
CA GLU A 194 -5.21 14.68 -7.01
C GLU A 194 -5.88 13.38 -7.50
N HIS A 195 -5.51 12.95 -8.70
CA HIS A 195 -6.03 11.75 -9.35
C HIS A 195 -4.88 10.91 -9.92
N LEU A 196 -5.06 9.60 -10.02
CA LEU A 196 -4.04 8.70 -10.58
C LEU A 196 -3.68 9.04 -12.03
N GLU A 197 -4.63 9.54 -12.81
CA GLU A 197 -4.41 9.93 -14.20
C GLU A 197 -3.44 11.10 -14.35
N ASP A 198 -3.27 11.94 -13.30
CA ASP A 198 -2.33 13.07 -13.31
C ASP A 198 -0.89 12.62 -13.57
N ILE A 199 -0.56 11.39 -13.15
CA ILE A 199 0.75 10.77 -13.37
C ILE A 199 1.12 10.78 -14.85
N SER A 200 0.16 10.58 -15.74
CA SER A 200 0.40 10.56 -17.20
C SER A 200 0.87 11.89 -17.78
N SER A 201 0.70 12.98 -17.04
CA SER A 201 1.13 14.32 -17.43
C SER A 201 2.59 14.64 -17.06
N PHE A 202 3.22 13.80 -16.22
CA PHE A 202 4.59 14.01 -15.77
C PHE A 202 5.60 13.58 -16.86
N SER A 203 6.78 14.19 -16.81
CA SER A 203 7.91 13.79 -17.65
C SER A 203 8.86 12.92 -16.84
N PHE A 204 9.08 11.70 -17.27
CA PHE A 204 9.89 10.70 -16.60
C PHE A 204 11.23 10.46 -17.28
#